data_80b16867fbd45cfad1506d89ed2a6b85
#
_entry.id   80b16867fbd45cfad1506d89ed2a6b85
#
_cell.length_a   1.000
_cell.length_b   1.000
_cell.length_c   1.000
_cell.angle_alpha   90.00
_cell.angle_beta   90.00
_cell.angle_gamma   90.00
#
_symmetry.space_group_name_H-M   'P 1'
#
loop_
_entity.id
_entity.type
_entity.pdbx_description
1 polymer ?
#
loop_
_entity_poly.entity_id
_entity_poly.type
_entity_poly.pdbx_seq_one_letter_code
_entity_poly.pdbx_strand_id
1 'polypeptide(L)'
;VAVREPAPQDVPGLTELWRDLREIGGRVDRAIPVVSEEGVRSRLRAVADDPEARALVAVDGDVVTGMVVLTFAAYAPLFEHNAVHVHYLHVREGYRRHGVGKALLAAATAYADEVGAEFVITSVMPQLRETNRFYARLGFGPMVVRRSVPVSVLRRRLSSSGVPCGDEAVARRRTLRRVRAAMARVAD
;
A
#
# COMPACT_ATOMS: atom_id res chain seq x y z
N VAL A 1 -10.41 -1.23 -23.47
CA VAL A 1 -9.68 -0.68 -22.31
C VAL A 1 -8.21 -1.00 -22.48
N ALA A 2 -7.34 0.00 -22.51
CA ALA A 2 -5.89 -0.15 -22.53
C ALA A 2 -5.33 0.03 -21.11
N VAL A 3 -4.29 -0.74 -20.76
CA VAL A 3 -3.56 -0.57 -19.49
C VAL A 3 -2.14 -0.11 -19.82
N ARG A 4 -1.71 0.97 -19.19
CA ARG A 4 -0.39 1.59 -19.40
C ARG A 4 0.08 2.35 -18.17
N GLU A 5 1.31 2.78 -18.17
CA GLU A 5 1.80 3.74 -17.19
C GLU A 5 1.07 5.09 -17.30
N PRO A 6 0.86 5.79 -16.19
CA PRO A 6 0.19 7.08 -16.19
C PRO A 6 1.04 8.16 -16.87
N ALA A 7 0.38 9.00 -17.66
CA ALA A 7 0.97 10.18 -18.28
C ALA A 7 0.47 11.46 -17.58
N PRO A 8 1.12 12.62 -17.80
CA PRO A 8 0.74 13.87 -17.14
C PRO A 8 -0.73 14.26 -17.31
N GLN A 9 -1.32 13.94 -18.46
CA GLN A 9 -2.76 14.18 -18.74
C GLN A 9 -3.71 13.32 -17.92
N ASP A 10 -3.25 12.22 -17.32
CA ASP A 10 -4.08 11.34 -16.51
C ASP A 10 -4.28 11.85 -15.08
N VAL A 11 -3.49 12.83 -14.65
CA VAL A 11 -3.49 13.33 -13.26
C VAL A 11 -4.86 13.79 -12.77
N PRO A 12 -5.68 14.54 -13.55
CA PRO A 12 -7.03 14.89 -13.11
C PRO A 12 -7.89 13.64 -12.86
N GLY A 13 -7.94 12.70 -13.81
CA GLY A 13 -8.70 11.46 -13.70
C GLY A 13 -8.24 10.57 -12.54
N LEU A 14 -6.94 10.48 -12.29
CA LEU A 14 -6.36 9.79 -11.14
C LEU A 14 -6.74 10.46 -9.81
N THR A 15 -6.78 11.80 -9.77
CA THR A 15 -7.19 12.54 -8.59
C THR A 15 -8.66 12.27 -8.25
N GLU A 16 -9.52 12.15 -9.25
CA GLU A 16 -10.91 11.74 -9.09
C GLU A 16 -11.01 10.31 -8.55
N LEU A 17 -10.33 9.33 -9.18
CA LEU A 17 -10.31 7.94 -8.71
C LEU A 17 -9.80 7.81 -7.26
N TRP A 18 -8.83 8.62 -6.88
CA TRP A 18 -8.32 8.64 -5.51
C TRP A 18 -9.37 9.18 -4.53
N ARG A 19 -10.16 10.17 -4.95
CA ARG A 19 -11.29 10.69 -4.16
C ARG A 19 -12.38 9.63 -4.00
N ASP A 20 -12.73 8.94 -5.09
CA ASP A 20 -13.70 7.84 -5.06
C ASP A 20 -13.24 6.72 -4.12
N LEU A 21 -11.94 6.38 -4.13
CA LEU A 21 -11.36 5.36 -3.25
C LEU A 21 -11.51 5.74 -1.76
N ARG A 22 -11.39 7.03 -1.40
CA ARG A 22 -11.60 7.52 -0.02
C ARG A 22 -13.05 7.36 0.45
N GLU A 23 -13.99 7.42 -0.46
CA GLU A 23 -15.44 7.42 -0.18
C GLU A 23 -16.08 6.04 -0.31
N ILE A 24 -15.27 4.99 -0.50
CA ILE A 24 -15.77 3.62 -0.66
C ILE A 24 -16.62 3.20 0.55
N GLY A 25 -17.83 2.70 0.23
CA GLY A 25 -18.77 2.19 1.22
C GLY A 25 -19.49 3.29 2.02
N GLY A 26 -19.57 4.52 1.49
CA GLY A 26 -20.27 5.64 2.13
C GLY A 26 -19.61 6.17 3.40
N ARG A 27 -18.38 5.77 3.67
CA ARG A 27 -17.54 6.27 4.76
C ARG A 27 -16.24 6.82 4.21
N VAL A 28 -15.91 8.03 4.59
CA VAL A 28 -14.60 8.61 4.30
C VAL A 28 -13.53 7.84 5.07
N ASP A 29 -12.67 7.10 4.36
CA ASP A 29 -11.51 6.47 5.00
C ASP A 29 -10.47 7.55 5.30
N ARG A 30 -10.39 7.93 6.59
CA ARG A 30 -9.43 8.93 7.07
C ARG A 30 -7.99 8.47 7.01
N ALA A 31 -7.73 7.17 6.82
CA ALA A 31 -6.39 6.64 6.62
C ALA A 31 -5.86 6.94 5.21
N ILE A 32 -6.77 7.16 4.24
CA ILE A 32 -6.42 7.59 2.89
C ILE A 32 -6.35 9.13 2.89
N PRO A 33 -5.19 9.75 2.64
CA PRO A 33 -5.04 11.20 2.68
C PRO A 33 -5.85 11.89 1.58
N VAL A 34 -6.27 13.13 1.84
CA VAL A 34 -6.75 14.02 0.78
C VAL A 34 -5.55 14.36 -0.09
N VAL A 35 -5.68 14.19 -1.39
CA VAL A 35 -4.62 14.55 -2.34
C VAL A 35 -5.12 15.61 -3.31
N SER A 36 -4.24 16.56 -3.61
CA SER A 36 -4.36 17.48 -4.72
C SER A 36 -3.75 16.87 -5.97
N GLU A 37 -4.01 17.45 -7.14
CA GLU A 37 -3.34 17.02 -8.38
C GLU A 37 -1.81 17.09 -8.26
N GLU A 38 -1.27 18.13 -7.60
CA GLU A 38 0.17 18.22 -7.36
C GLU A 38 0.67 17.10 -6.46
N GLY A 39 -0.10 16.73 -5.44
CA GLY A 39 0.19 15.58 -4.59
C GLY A 39 0.19 14.26 -5.38
N VAL A 40 -0.77 14.05 -6.29
CA VAL A 40 -0.80 12.90 -7.19
C VAL A 40 0.43 12.91 -8.10
N ARG A 41 0.73 14.04 -8.74
CA ARG A 41 1.89 14.22 -9.63
C ARG A 41 3.21 13.91 -8.92
N SER A 42 3.40 14.42 -7.71
CA SER A 42 4.58 14.15 -6.89
C SER A 42 4.71 12.66 -6.54
N ARG A 43 3.61 11.99 -6.20
CA ARG A 43 3.63 10.55 -5.89
C ARG A 43 3.89 9.69 -7.12
N LEU A 44 3.33 10.05 -8.28
CA LEU A 44 3.62 9.34 -9.53
C LEU A 44 5.09 9.41 -9.90
N ARG A 45 5.74 10.59 -9.71
CA ARG A 45 7.18 10.71 -9.88
C ARG A 45 7.95 9.80 -8.93
N ALA A 46 7.59 9.82 -7.64
CA ALA A 46 8.24 8.97 -6.65
C ALA A 46 8.10 7.47 -6.95
N VAL A 47 6.94 7.04 -7.52
CA VAL A 47 6.76 5.66 -7.98
C VAL A 47 7.59 5.38 -9.24
N ALA A 48 7.69 6.34 -10.16
CA ALA A 48 8.48 6.17 -11.39
C ALA A 48 10.00 6.12 -11.11
N ASP A 49 10.45 6.79 -10.03
CA ASP A 49 11.84 6.79 -9.59
C ASP A 49 12.22 5.53 -8.77
N ASP A 50 11.24 4.73 -8.36
CA ASP A 50 11.44 3.51 -7.57
C ASP A 50 11.44 2.27 -8.49
N PRO A 51 12.58 1.59 -8.67
CA PRO A 51 12.67 0.41 -9.54
C PRO A 51 11.81 -0.77 -9.07
N GLU A 52 11.44 -0.82 -7.80
CA GLU A 52 10.58 -1.86 -7.22
C GLU A 52 9.09 -1.48 -7.24
N ALA A 53 8.73 -0.33 -7.80
CA ALA A 53 7.35 0.13 -7.86
C ALA A 53 6.89 0.43 -9.28
N ARG A 54 5.61 0.24 -9.55
CA ARG A 54 4.98 0.60 -10.83
C ARG A 54 3.55 1.10 -10.61
N ALA A 55 3.21 2.22 -11.22
CA ALA A 55 1.82 2.69 -11.29
C ALA A 55 1.25 2.37 -12.67
N LEU A 56 0.01 1.90 -12.72
CA LEU A 56 -0.69 1.63 -13.97
C LEU A 56 -2.09 2.25 -13.94
N VAL A 57 -2.52 2.71 -15.10
CA VAL A 57 -3.88 3.20 -15.35
C VAL A 57 -4.56 2.36 -16.42
N ALA A 58 -5.84 2.15 -16.24
CA ALA A 58 -6.72 1.62 -17.28
C ALA A 58 -7.46 2.81 -17.93
N VAL A 59 -7.40 2.90 -19.25
CA VAL A 59 -8.01 3.99 -20.01
C VAL A 59 -8.98 3.46 -21.05
N ASP A 60 -10.04 4.22 -21.29
CA ASP A 60 -11.00 4.01 -22.38
C ASP A 60 -11.07 5.32 -23.17
N GLY A 61 -10.42 5.37 -24.34
CA GLY A 61 -10.07 6.63 -24.99
C GLY A 61 -9.22 7.49 -24.05
N ASP A 62 -9.66 8.72 -23.81
CA ASP A 62 -8.97 9.67 -22.92
C ASP A 62 -9.44 9.59 -21.46
N VAL A 63 -10.38 8.68 -21.15
CA VAL A 63 -10.94 8.57 -19.80
C VAL A 63 -10.17 7.56 -18.97
N VAL A 64 -9.65 7.99 -17.82
CA VAL A 64 -9.06 7.10 -16.81
C VAL A 64 -10.18 6.36 -16.09
N THR A 65 -10.27 5.06 -16.30
CA THR A 65 -11.34 4.18 -15.80
C THR A 65 -10.95 3.36 -14.59
N GLY A 66 -9.64 3.21 -14.35
CA GLY A 66 -9.12 2.48 -13.20
C GLY A 66 -7.64 2.75 -12.97
N MET A 67 -7.17 2.37 -11.80
CA MET A 67 -5.77 2.51 -11.38
C MET A 67 -5.31 1.35 -10.52
N VAL A 68 -4.00 1.13 -10.48
CA VAL A 68 -3.33 0.23 -9.55
C VAL A 68 -1.91 0.74 -9.30
N VAL A 69 -1.41 0.54 -8.09
CA VAL A 69 0.02 0.71 -7.76
C VAL A 69 0.54 -0.66 -7.34
N LEU A 70 1.67 -1.04 -7.89
CA LEU A 70 2.36 -2.30 -7.66
C LEU A 70 3.68 -2.03 -6.95
N THR A 71 4.04 -2.88 -5.99
CA THR A 71 5.39 -2.87 -5.41
C THR A 71 5.92 -4.29 -5.35
N PHE A 72 7.18 -4.47 -5.75
CA PHE A 72 7.90 -5.72 -5.58
C PHE A 72 8.57 -5.72 -4.22
N ALA A 73 8.32 -6.74 -3.41
CA ALA A 73 8.92 -6.87 -2.08
C ALA A 73 8.88 -8.33 -1.61
N ALA A 74 9.60 -8.62 -0.52
CA ALA A 74 9.49 -9.92 0.13
C ALA A 74 8.03 -10.22 0.51
N TYR A 75 7.61 -11.47 0.33
CA TYR A 75 6.30 -11.97 0.73
C TYR A 75 5.99 -11.68 2.21
N ALA A 76 6.98 -11.93 3.06
CA ALA A 76 7.00 -11.52 4.46
C ALA A 76 8.47 -11.43 4.92
N PRO A 77 8.77 -10.65 6.00
CA PRO A 77 10.15 -10.30 6.37
C PRO A 77 11.11 -11.47 6.66
N LEU A 78 10.60 -12.67 6.90
CA LEU A 78 11.39 -13.86 7.21
C LEU A 78 11.21 -15.00 6.18
N PHE A 79 10.59 -14.71 5.04
CA PHE A 79 10.40 -15.66 3.96
C PHE A 79 11.30 -15.29 2.79
N GLU A 80 11.84 -16.31 2.12
CA GLU A 80 12.71 -16.15 0.95
C GLU A 80 11.93 -15.82 -0.33
N HIS A 81 10.61 -16.05 -0.33
CA HIS A 81 9.76 -15.77 -1.50
C HIS A 81 9.50 -14.29 -1.68
N ASN A 82 9.42 -13.86 -2.92
CA ASN A 82 9.08 -12.50 -3.31
C ASN A 82 7.64 -12.41 -3.83
N ALA A 83 7.07 -11.24 -3.71
CA ALA A 83 5.70 -10.97 -4.14
C ALA A 83 5.55 -9.60 -4.81
N VAL A 84 4.62 -9.50 -5.72
CA VAL A 84 4.07 -8.23 -6.16
C VAL A 84 2.88 -7.89 -5.28
N HIS A 85 2.97 -6.78 -4.57
CA HIS A 85 1.90 -6.25 -3.75
C HIS A 85 1.05 -5.29 -4.57
N VAL A 86 -0.24 -5.60 -4.69
CA VAL A 86 -1.24 -4.80 -5.38
C VAL A 86 -1.86 -3.81 -4.40
N HIS A 87 -1.59 -2.53 -4.61
CA HIS A 87 -2.13 -1.43 -3.81
C HIS A 87 -3.12 -0.61 -4.63
N TYR A 88 -4.17 -0.11 -3.98
CA TYR A 88 -5.10 0.87 -4.54
C TYR A 88 -5.72 0.45 -5.88
N LEU A 89 -5.89 -0.87 -6.13
CA LEU A 89 -6.65 -1.30 -7.29
C LEU A 89 -8.07 -0.78 -7.17
N HIS A 90 -8.40 0.18 -8.02
CA HIS A 90 -9.69 0.82 -8.03
C HIS A 90 -10.20 0.99 -9.45
N VAL A 91 -11.50 0.82 -9.63
CA VAL A 91 -12.20 0.98 -10.91
C VAL A 91 -13.37 1.93 -10.70
N ARG A 92 -13.46 2.95 -11.54
CA ARG A 92 -14.56 3.92 -11.57
C ARG A 92 -15.91 3.20 -11.64
N GLU A 93 -16.89 3.63 -10.88
CA GLU A 93 -18.15 2.93 -10.69
C GLU A 93 -18.84 2.55 -12.02
N GLY A 94 -18.97 3.49 -12.94
CA GLY A 94 -19.59 3.25 -14.26
C GLY A 94 -18.83 2.27 -15.17
N TYR A 95 -17.58 1.94 -14.84
CA TYR A 95 -16.73 1.01 -15.61
C TYR A 95 -16.49 -0.33 -14.90
N ARG A 96 -17.16 -0.55 -13.75
CA ARG A 96 -17.11 -1.84 -13.06
C ARG A 96 -17.84 -2.91 -13.88
N ARG A 97 -17.41 -4.16 -13.73
CA ARG A 97 -17.93 -5.32 -14.45
C ARG A 97 -17.68 -5.33 -15.97
N HIS A 98 -16.94 -4.38 -16.51
CA HIS A 98 -16.51 -4.33 -17.91
C HIS A 98 -15.07 -4.86 -18.13
N GLY A 99 -14.55 -5.66 -17.19
CA GLY A 99 -13.22 -6.29 -17.34
C GLY A 99 -12.04 -5.44 -16.88
N VAL A 100 -12.23 -4.16 -16.55
CA VAL A 100 -11.14 -3.22 -16.16
C VAL A 100 -10.28 -3.77 -15.03
N GLY A 101 -10.89 -4.26 -13.95
CA GLY A 101 -10.15 -4.83 -12.81
C GLY A 101 -9.36 -6.09 -13.20
N LYS A 102 -9.87 -6.90 -14.12
CA LYS A 102 -9.12 -8.06 -14.64
C LYS A 102 -7.95 -7.62 -15.51
N ALA A 103 -8.10 -6.59 -16.34
CA ALA A 103 -7.02 -6.05 -17.16
C ALA A 103 -5.89 -5.49 -16.29
N LEU A 104 -6.21 -4.76 -15.23
CA LEU A 104 -5.22 -4.27 -14.25
C LEU A 104 -4.50 -5.42 -13.54
N LEU A 105 -5.21 -6.49 -13.15
CA LEU A 105 -4.57 -7.66 -12.53
C LEU A 105 -3.75 -8.47 -13.53
N ALA A 106 -4.15 -8.56 -14.79
CA ALA A 106 -3.33 -9.19 -15.83
C ALA A 106 -2.00 -8.44 -16.02
N ALA A 107 -2.04 -7.10 -16.01
CA ALA A 107 -0.82 -6.30 -16.04
C ALA A 107 0.02 -6.47 -14.76
N ALA A 108 -0.61 -6.63 -13.59
CA ALA A 108 0.11 -6.94 -12.35
C ALA A 108 0.78 -8.33 -12.40
N THR A 109 0.14 -9.32 -13.03
CA THR A 109 0.72 -10.66 -13.25
C THR A 109 1.90 -10.58 -14.21
N ALA A 110 1.78 -9.85 -15.32
CA ALA A 110 2.89 -9.65 -16.24
C ALA A 110 4.10 -8.96 -15.56
N TYR A 111 3.85 -7.99 -14.69
CA TYR A 111 4.90 -7.38 -13.88
C TYR A 111 5.51 -8.39 -12.89
N ALA A 112 4.71 -9.25 -12.27
CA ALA A 112 5.21 -10.30 -11.39
C ALA A 112 6.14 -11.28 -12.13
N ASP A 113 5.78 -11.67 -13.35
CA ASP A 113 6.62 -12.50 -14.22
C ASP A 113 7.94 -11.78 -14.57
N GLU A 114 7.88 -10.49 -14.90
CA GLU A 114 9.04 -9.66 -15.24
C GLU A 114 10.05 -9.57 -14.10
N VAL A 115 9.59 -9.41 -12.86
CA VAL A 115 10.47 -9.28 -11.67
C VAL A 115 10.77 -10.62 -10.98
N GLY A 116 10.23 -11.73 -11.48
CA GLY A 116 10.43 -13.06 -10.89
C GLY A 116 9.72 -13.25 -9.55
N ALA A 117 8.58 -12.60 -9.34
CA ALA A 117 7.77 -12.77 -8.13
C ALA A 117 6.93 -14.06 -8.23
N GLU A 118 6.91 -14.83 -7.15
CA GLU A 118 6.15 -16.09 -7.07
C GLU A 118 4.68 -15.86 -6.64
N PHE A 119 4.40 -14.71 -6.02
CA PHE A 119 3.09 -14.41 -5.46
C PHE A 119 2.61 -13.02 -5.85
N VAL A 120 1.29 -12.88 -5.95
CA VAL A 120 0.60 -11.59 -6.02
C VAL A 120 -0.25 -11.45 -4.77
N ILE A 121 -0.02 -10.37 -4.01
CA ILE A 121 -0.69 -10.11 -2.73
C ILE A 121 -1.52 -8.83 -2.85
N THR A 122 -2.72 -8.85 -2.29
CA THR A 122 -3.57 -7.66 -2.19
C THR A 122 -4.17 -7.52 -0.80
N SER A 123 -4.50 -6.30 -0.42
CA SER A 123 -5.20 -6.00 0.82
C SER A 123 -6.61 -5.52 0.51
N VAL A 124 -7.61 -6.21 1.03
CA VAL A 124 -9.02 -5.87 0.83
C VAL A 124 -9.70 -5.71 2.18
N MET A 125 -10.52 -4.67 2.31
CA MET A 125 -11.33 -4.49 3.51
C MET A 125 -12.39 -5.60 3.62
N PRO A 126 -12.54 -6.27 4.77
CA PRO A 126 -13.48 -7.41 4.93
C PRO A 126 -14.93 -7.08 4.60
N GLN A 127 -15.36 -5.82 4.83
CA GLN A 127 -16.72 -5.36 4.56
C GLN A 127 -17.03 -5.18 3.07
N LEU A 128 -16.05 -5.13 2.19
CA LEU A 128 -16.23 -4.97 0.74
C LEU A 128 -16.51 -6.31 0.08
N ARG A 129 -17.75 -6.80 0.24
CA ARG A 129 -18.17 -8.15 -0.20
C ARG A 129 -17.97 -8.39 -1.68
N GLU A 130 -18.29 -7.41 -2.54
CA GLU A 130 -18.12 -7.55 -3.99
C GLU A 130 -16.66 -7.67 -4.38
N THR A 131 -15.79 -6.84 -3.79
CA THR A 131 -14.35 -6.88 -4.00
C THR A 131 -13.76 -8.20 -3.54
N ASN A 132 -14.14 -8.67 -2.36
CA ASN A 132 -13.70 -9.97 -1.85
C ASN A 132 -14.14 -11.13 -2.77
N ARG A 133 -15.38 -11.11 -3.27
CA ARG A 133 -15.87 -12.11 -4.26
C ARG A 133 -15.12 -12.04 -5.58
N PHE A 134 -14.72 -10.83 -6.03
CA PHE A 134 -13.94 -10.65 -7.23
C PHE A 134 -12.58 -11.34 -7.10
N TYR A 135 -11.84 -11.10 -6.03
CA TYR A 135 -10.55 -11.73 -5.79
C TYR A 135 -10.66 -13.25 -5.55
N ALA A 136 -11.66 -13.70 -4.80
CA ALA A 136 -11.89 -15.13 -4.57
C ALA A 136 -12.12 -15.93 -5.88
N ARG A 137 -12.85 -15.34 -6.86
CA ARG A 137 -13.04 -15.97 -8.19
C ARG A 137 -11.74 -16.07 -9.01
N LEU A 138 -10.73 -15.31 -8.66
CA LEU A 138 -9.39 -15.33 -9.27
C LEU A 138 -8.40 -16.19 -8.49
N GLY A 139 -8.86 -16.90 -7.46
CA GLY A 139 -8.03 -17.82 -6.67
C GLY A 139 -7.35 -17.18 -5.47
N PHE A 140 -7.59 -15.89 -5.17
CA PHE A 140 -7.03 -15.29 -3.96
C PHE A 140 -7.72 -15.85 -2.71
N GLY A 141 -6.94 -16.43 -1.81
CA GLY A 141 -7.35 -16.86 -0.48
C GLY A 141 -7.06 -15.82 0.60
N PRO A 142 -7.83 -15.80 1.69
CA PRO A 142 -7.52 -14.95 2.84
C PRO A 142 -6.27 -15.47 3.57
N MET A 143 -5.34 -14.57 3.93
CA MET A 143 -4.10 -14.95 4.59
C MET A 143 -3.96 -14.37 6.00
N VAL A 144 -4.12 -13.06 6.12
CA VAL A 144 -3.84 -12.33 7.37
C VAL A 144 -4.86 -11.23 7.61
N VAL A 145 -5.07 -10.88 8.87
CA VAL A 145 -5.80 -9.69 9.26
C VAL A 145 -4.80 -8.62 9.69
N ARG A 146 -4.76 -7.52 8.97
CA ARG A 146 -3.97 -6.35 9.38
C ARG A 146 -4.76 -5.49 10.35
N ARG A 147 -4.10 -5.05 11.44
CA ARG A 147 -4.65 -4.11 12.40
C ARG A 147 -3.74 -2.90 12.49
N SER A 148 -4.31 -1.71 12.50
CA SER A 148 -3.55 -0.46 12.64
C SER A 148 -4.09 0.36 13.80
N VAL A 149 -3.20 1.11 14.43
CA VAL A 149 -3.52 2.07 15.46
C VAL A 149 -2.51 3.22 15.39
N PRO A 150 -2.92 4.48 15.56
CA PRO A 150 -1.98 5.59 15.67
C PRO A 150 -1.00 5.38 16.83
N VAL A 151 0.28 5.64 16.60
CA VAL A 151 1.34 5.45 17.63
C VAL A 151 1.03 6.19 18.94
N SER A 152 0.48 7.41 18.85
CA SER A 152 0.07 8.20 20.02
C SER A 152 -1.00 7.51 20.85
N VAL A 153 -1.96 6.85 20.21
CA VAL A 153 -3.02 6.09 20.88
C VAL A 153 -2.47 4.84 21.53
N LEU A 154 -1.61 4.09 20.82
CA LEU A 154 -0.98 2.89 21.37
C LEU A 154 -0.10 3.23 22.56
N ARG A 155 0.74 4.27 22.44
CA ARG A 155 1.58 4.78 23.55
C ARG A 155 0.76 5.11 24.79
N ARG A 156 -0.32 5.88 24.63
CA ARG A 156 -1.21 6.24 25.74
C ARG A 156 -1.83 5.00 26.40
N ARG A 157 -2.29 4.02 25.63
CA ARG A 157 -2.88 2.80 26.17
C ARG A 157 -1.87 1.92 26.93
N LEU A 158 -0.65 1.80 26.39
CA LEU A 158 0.42 1.04 27.05
C LEU A 158 0.88 1.72 28.34
N SER A 159 1.01 3.04 28.34
CA SER A 159 1.36 3.80 29.57
C SER A 159 0.29 3.66 30.66
N SER A 160 -1.00 3.65 30.29
CA SER A 160 -2.09 3.42 31.26
C SER A 160 -2.12 1.99 31.81
N SER A 161 -1.47 1.05 31.14
CA SER A 161 -1.33 -0.35 31.60
C SER A 161 -0.02 -0.60 32.36
N GLY A 162 0.69 0.46 32.79
CA GLY A 162 1.94 0.35 33.53
C GLY A 162 3.15 -0.10 32.71
N VAL A 163 3.02 -0.20 31.39
CA VAL A 163 4.12 -0.54 30.49
C VAL A 163 4.87 0.74 30.12
N PRO A 164 6.17 0.92 30.49
CA PRO A 164 6.96 2.07 30.10
C PRO A 164 7.05 2.15 28.58
N CYS A 165 6.44 3.17 27.98
CA CYS A 165 6.41 3.32 26.52
C CYS A 165 7.00 4.67 26.13
N GLY A 166 8.13 4.68 25.45
CA GLY A 166 8.72 5.89 24.90
C GLY A 166 10.06 6.28 25.50
N ASP A 167 10.24 7.55 25.81
CA ASP A 167 11.53 8.16 26.11
C ASP A 167 12.33 7.48 27.25
N GLU A 168 11.67 6.90 28.25
CA GLU A 168 12.35 6.16 29.32
C GLU A 168 13.05 4.88 28.81
N ALA A 169 12.44 4.12 27.91
CA ALA A 169 13.07 2.91 27.36
C ALA A 169 14.24 3.26 26.43
N VAL A 170 14.11 4.37 25.68
CA VAL A 170 15.18 4.90 24.83
C VAL A 170 16.27 5.54 25.67
N ALA A 171 15.91 6.28 26.71
CA ALA A 171 16.86 6.87 27.68
C ALA A 171 17.65 5.77 28.40
N ARG A 172 17.00 4.71 28.90
CA ARG A 172 17.68 3.55 29.50
C ARG A 172 18.65 2.88 28.53
N ARG A 173 18.28 2.68 27.25
CA ARG A 173 19.18 2.10 26.24
C ARG A 173 20.38 3.03 25.95
N ARG A 174 20.16 4.35 25.88
CA ARG A 174 21.23 5.33 25.70
C ARG A 174 22.17 5.36 26.90
N THR A 175 21.63 5.29 28.11
CA THR A 175 22.42 5.25 29.36
C THR A 175 23.23 3.96 29.45
N LEU A 176 22.64 2.79 29.17
CA LEU A 176 23.33 1.51 29.15
C LEU A 176 24.44 1.45 28.09
N ARG A 177 24.21 2.03 26.89
CA ARG A 177 25.27 2.15 25.87
C ARG A 177 26.42 3.07 26.31
N ARG A 178 26.12 4.20 26.98
CA ARG A 178 27.12 5.11 27.49
C ARG A 178 27.94 4.46 28.61
N VAL A 179 27.30 3.75 29.55
CA VAL A 179 27.97 3.02 30.63
C VAL A 179 28.85 1.90 30.06
N ARG A 180 28.38 1.12 29.11
CA ARG A 180 29.20 0.08 28.43
C ARG A 180 30.39 0.66 27.67
N ALA A 181 30.22 1.79 27.00
CA ALA A 181 31.30 2.47 26.28
C ALA A 181 32.33 3.10 27.27
N ALA A 182 31.88 3.57 28.44
CA ALA A 182 32.77 4.07 29.47
C ALA A 182 33.57 2.94 30.14
N MET A 183 32.93 1.80 30.41
CA MET A 183 33.64 0.63 30.99
C MET A 183 34.66 0.00 30.02
N ALA A 184 34.40 0.02 28.73
CA ALA A 184 35.35 -0.46 27.73
C ALA A 184 36.61 0.42 27.61
N ARG A 185 36.51 1.73 27.95
CA ARG A 185 37.65 2.66 27.92
C ARG A 185 38.50 2.64 29.19
N VAL A 186 38.06 1.99 30.24
CA VAL A 186 38.80 1.85 31.52
C VAL A 186 39.53 0.49 31.57
N ALA A 187 39.23 -0.40 30.64
CA ALA A 187 39.82 -1.75 30.54
C ALA A 187 41.00 -1.82 29.55
N ASP A 188 41.32 -0.72 28.84
CA ASP A 188 42.53 -0.51 28.04
C ASP A 188 43.46 0.43 28.79
#